data_b2c49ebdc084212ace4e4862c4395181
#
_entry.id   b2c49ebdc084212ace4e4862c4395181
#
_cell.length_a   1.000
_cell.length_b   1.000
_cell.length_c   1.000
_cell.angle_alpha   90.00
_cell.angle_beta   90.00
_cell.angle_gamma   90.00
#
_symmetry.space_group_name_H-M   'P 1'
#
loop_
_entity.id
_entity.type
_entity.pdbx_description
1 polymer ?
#
loop_
_entity_poly.entity_id
_entity_poly.type
_entity_poly.pdbx_seq_one_letter_code
_entity_poly.pdbx_strand_id
1 'polypeptide(L)'
;MISYADRHLLDDLASKLDVNFNEFLLKQRPYLDSAQISSLIQQGFTFGAHSLDHPEYRFLEEEEQIRQTSESIDTVSKKFEVKEKLFSFPFTDHGVKKTFFDKVFDPVRPLADLTFGGAGLKQDSIKKNIQRIPFEGTSLNAKQILGTEYLYYMIKPIFGKNMIRR
;
A
#
# COMPACT_ATOMS: atom_id res chain seq x y z
N MET A 1 -16.74 2.21 13.53
CA MET A 1 -15.67 2.49 12.56
C MET A 1 -16.31 3.26 11.41
N ILE A 2 -15.74 4.39 10.98
CA ILE A 2 -16.24 5.16 9.83
C ILE A 2 -15.83 4.43 8.57
N SER A 3 -16.78 4.18 7.64
CA SER A 3 -16.48 3.53 6.36
C SER A 3 -15.76 4.51 5.42
N TYR A 4 -15.12 4.00 4.36
CA TYR A 4 -14.51 4.87 3.35
C TYR A 4 -15.55 5.78 2.65
N ALA A 5 -16.76 5.30 2.45
CA ALA A 5 -17.85 6.09 1.87
C ALA A 5 -18.26 7.27 2.76
N ASP A 6 -18.13 7.11 4.08
CA ASP A 6 -18.52 8.11 5.09
C ASP A 6 -17.36 9.00 5.54
N ARG A 7 -16.22 8.98 4.84
CA ARG A 7 -15.00 9.75 5.24
C ARG A 7 -15.23 11.24 5.39
N HIS A 8 -16.22 11.82 4.69
CA HIS A 8 -16.61 13.21 4.82
C HIS A 8 -17.03 13.59 6.27
N LEU A 9 -17.51 12.61 7.05
CA LEU A 9 -17.84 12.83 8.46
C LEU A 9 -16.61 13.21 9.30
N LEU A 10 -15.40 12.89 8.85
CA LEU A 10 -14.17 13.31 9.54
C LEU A 10 -13.94 14.81 9.39
N ASP A 11 -14.23 15.37 8.23
CA ASP A 11 -14.12 16.81 7.97
C ASP A 11 -15.17 17.58 8.78
N ASP A 12 -16.40 17.05 8.85
CA ASP A 12 -17.47 17.59 9.67
C ASP A 12 -17.11 17.57 11.17
N LEU A 13 -16.51 16.47 11.63
CA LEU A 13 -16.05 16.33 13.02
C LEU A 13 -14.91 17.30 13.32
N ALA A 14 -13.92 17.39 12.43
CA ALA A 14 -12.80 18.32 12.57
C ALA A 14 -13.28 19.77 12.68
N SER A 15 -14.23 20.15 11.83
CA SER A 15 -14.85 21.47 11.87
C SER A 15 -15.56 21.76 13.21
N LYS A 16 -16.31 20.77 13.75
CA LYS A 16 -17.00 20.91 15.04
C LYS A 16 -16.04 20.96 16.23
N LEU A 17 -14.87 20.36 16.11
CA LEU A 17 -13.83 20.33 17.15
C LEU A 17 -12.80 21.45 16.99
N ASP A 18 -12.99 22.36 16.04
CA ASP A 18 -12.03 23.42 15.69
C ASP A 18 -10.62 22.88 15.40
N VAL A 19 -10.54 21.73 14.72
CA VAL A 19 -9.27 21.10 14.31
C VAL A 19 -8.88 21.58 12.93
N ASN A 20 -7.71 22.21 12.83
CA ASN A 20 -7.14 22.66 11.56
C ASN A 20 -6.05 21.67 11.09
N PHE A 21 -6.40 20.78 10.16
CA PHE A 21 -5.44 19.83 9.61
C PHE A 21 -4.27 20.49 8.85
N ASN A 22 -4.51 21.63 8.18
CA ASN A 22 -3.44 22.34 7.48
C ASN A 22 -2.40 22.90 8.45
N GLU A 23 -2.83 23.46 9.58
CA GLU A 23 -1.91 23.92 10.62
C GLU A 23 -1.09 22.76 11.19
N PHE A 24 -1.74 21.62 11.45
CA PHE A 24 -1.06 20.40 11.89
C PHE A 24 0.02 19.97 10.87
N LEU A 25 -0.31 19.89 9.58
CA LEU A 25 0.61 19.49 8.52
C LEU A 25 1.81 20.45 8.41
N LEU A 26 1.57 21.76 8.49
CA LEU A 26 2.63 22.77 8.45
C LEU A 26 3.56 22.69 9.66
N LYS A 27 3.00 22.42 10.85
CA LYS A 27 3.73 22.38 12.11
C LYS A 27 4.51 21.07 12.29
N GLN A 28 3.89 19.95 12.00
CA GLN A 28 4.48 18.62 12.25
C GLN A 28 5.32 18.12 11.06
N ARG A 29 5.02 18.56 9.83
CA ARG A 29 5.67 18.11 8.57
C ARG A 29 5.84 16.59 8.52
N PRO A 30 4.77 15.80 8.69
CA PRO A 30 4.85 14.35 8.83
C PRO A 30 5.23 13.63 7.53
N TYR A 31 5.20 14.35 6.40
CA TYR A 31 5.48 13.80 5.07
C TYR A 31 6.70 14.46 4.44
N LEU A 32 7.38 13.71 3.56
CA LEU A 32 8.43 14.24 2.72
C LEU A 32 7.85 15.27 1.74
N ASP A 33 8.56 16.36 1.53
CA ASP A 33 8.25 17.30 0.46
C ASP A 33 8.84 16.86 -0.90
N SER A 34 8.45 17.54 -1.97
CA SER A 34 8.90 17.17 -3.32
C SER A 34 10.41 17.33 -3.52
N ALA A 35 11.05 18.28 -2.85
CA ALA A 35 12.49 18.48 -2.95
C ALA A 35 13.27 17.35 -2.25
N GLN A 36 12.79 16.91 -1.08
CA GLN A 36 13.35 15.76 -0.37
C GLN A 36 13.21 14.47 -1.19
N ILE A 37 12.04 14.23 -1.80
CA ILE A 37 11.83 13.07 -2.67
C ILE A 37 12.79 13.13 -3.87
N SER A 38 12.89 14.26 -4.56
CA SER A 38 13.82 14.42 -5.69
C SER A 38 15.28 14.19 -5.28
N SER A 39 15.69 14.67 -4.11
CA SER A 39 17.03 14.43 -3.57
C SER A 39 17.29 12.94 -3.29
N LEU A 40 16.30 12.21 -2.77
CA LEU A 40 16.42 10.77 -2.54
C LEU A 40 16.50 9.99 -3.87
N ILE A 41 15.74 10.40 -4.89
CA ILE A 41 15.82 9.79 -6.22
C ILE A 41 17.22 9.97 -6.81
N GLN A 42 17.82 11.15 -6.69
CA GLN A 42 19.21 11.40 -7.12
C GLN A 42 20.23 10.54 -6.39
N GLN A 43 19.94 10.11 -5.17
CA GLN A 43 20.75 9.18 -4.38
C GLN A 43 20.50 7.70 -4.73
N GLY A 44 19.62 7.41 -5.71
CA GLY A 44 19.34 6.06 -6.16
C GLY A 44 18.16 5.37 -5.47
N PHE A 45 17.37 6.08 -4.66
CA PHE A 45 16.12 5.53 -4.12
C PHE A 45 15.03 5.53 -5.19
N THR A 46 14.21 4.47 -5.19
CA THR A 46 13.03 4.35 -6.06
C THR A 46 11.77 4.64 -5.27
N PHE A 47 10.85 5.37 -5.87
CA PHE A 47 9.56 5.71 -5.27
C PHE A 47 8.42 5.05 -6.05
N GLY A 48 7.43 4.55 -5.32
CA GLY A 48 6.19 4.00 -5.85
C GLY A 48 4.97 4.67 -5.23
N ALA A 49 3.81 4.33 -5.77
CA ALA A 49 2.52 4.85 -5.29
C ALA A 49 1.96 4.03 -4.12
N HIS A 50 1.04 4.64 -3.36
CA HIS A 50 0.42 4.04 -2.18
C HIS A 50 -1.06 4.45 -2.05
N SER A 51 -1.80 4.45 -3.15
CA SER A 51 -3.14 4.99 -3.33
C SER A 51 -3.25 6.52 -3.24
N LEU A 52 -4.44 7.06 -3.41
CA LEU A 52 -4.71 8.50 -3.28
C LEU A 52 -5.07 8.87 -1.83
N ASP A 53 -5.99 8.11 -1.23
CA ASP A 53 -6.63 8.44 0.05
C ASP A 53 -6.34 7.41 1.16
N HIS A 54 -5.45 6.45 0.90
CA HIS A 54 -5.05 5.39 1.83
C HIS A 54 -6.23 4.51 2.34
N PRO A 55 -7.19 4.08 1.48
CA PRO A 55 -8.28 3.20 1.89
C PRO A 55 -7.83 1.74 2.04
N GLU A 56 -8.54 0.97 2.84
CA GLU A 56 -8.38 -0.49 2.85
C GLU A 56 -9.09 -1.09 1.63
N TYR A 57 -8.33 -1.66 0.69
CA TYR A 57 -8.79 -2.03 -0.65
C TYR A 57 -9.93 -3.04 -0.68
N ARG A 58 -10.01 -3.96 0.30
CA ARG A 58 -11.10 -4.95 0.37
C ARG A 58 -12.50 -4.35 0.54
N PHE A 59 -12.58 -3.08 0.96
CA PHE A 59 -13.85 -2.38 1.15
C PHE A 59 -14.21 -1.47 -0.03
N LEU A 60 -13.40 -1.46 -1.08
CA LEU A 60 -13.65 -0.70 -2.29
C LEU A 60 -14.23 -1.61 -3.37
N GLU A 61 -15.11 -1.06 -4.20
CA GLU A 61 -15.48 -1.68 -5.47
C GLU A 61 -14.26 -1.73 -6.41
N GLU A 62 -14.22 -2.71 -7.31
CA GLU A 62 -13.04 -2.97 -8.16
C GLU A 62 -12.66 -1.77 -9.03
N GLU A 63 -13.65 -1.04 -9.55
CA GLU A 63 -13.43 0.17 -10.33
C GLU A 63 -12.68 1.23 -9.51
N GLU A 64 -13.06 1.41 -8.25
CA GLU A 64 -12.40 2.36 -7.36
C GLU A 64 -11.00 1.88 -6.96
N GLN A 65 -10.80 0.56 -6.76
CA GLN A 65 -9.47 0.00 -6.54
C GLN A 65 -8.53 0.32 -7.73
N ILE A 66 -9.01 0.12 -8.96
CA ILE A 66 -8.25 0.42 -10.19
C ILE A 66 -7.97 1.91 -10.30
N ARG A 67 -8.95 2.78 -10.06
CA ARG A 67 -8.80 4.23 -10.08
C ARG A 67 -7.74 4.70 -9.09
N GLN A 68 -7.85 4.31 -7.82
CA GLN A 68 -6.89 4.62 -6.74
C GLN A 68 -5.46 4.20 -7.12
N THR A 69 -5.32 3.03 -7.73
CA THR A 69 -4.02 2.49 -8.14
C THR A 69 -3.45 3.26 -9.33
N SER A 70 -4.21 3.39 -10.42
CA SER A 70 -3.73 4.01 -11.66
C SER A 70 -3.41 5.49 -11.49
N GLU A 71 -4.32 6.26 -10.88
CA GLU A 71 -4.12 7.71 -10.71
C GLU A 71 -2.97 8.02 -9.74
N SER A 72 -2.79 7.22 -8.68
CA SER A 72 -1.66 7.41 -7.77
C SER A 72 -0.33 7.08 -8.43
N ILE A 73 -0.25 6.01 -9.22
CA ILE A 73 0.95 5.66 -10.00
C ILE A 73 1.25 6.77 -11.01
N ASP A 74 0.25 7.22 -11.75
CA ASP A 74 0.39 8.31 -12.73
C ASP A 74 0.88 9.59 -12.08
N THR A 75 0.36 9.93 -10.90
CA THR A 75 0.77 11.11 -10.14
C THR A 75 2.25 11.05 -9.77
N VAL A 76 2.70 9.92 -9.20
CA VAL A 76 4.10 9.74 -8.82
C VAL A 76 5.01 9.73 -10.05
N SER A 77 4.65 8.97 -11.08
CA SER A 77 5.45 8.84 -12.30
C SER A 77 5.61 10.18 -13.03
N LYS A 78 4.53 10.94 -13.19
CA LYS A 78 4.57 12.24 -13.87
C LYS A 78 5.29 13.32 -13.06
N LYS A 79 5.07 13.34 -11.73
CA LYS A 79 5.64 14.37 -10.86
C LYS A 79 7.15 14.22 -10.66
N PHE A 80 7.63 13.00 -10.59
CA PHE A 80 9.03 12.68 -10.23
C PHE A 80 9.80 12.01 -11.37
N GLU A 81 9.19 11.85 -12.54
CA GLU A 81 9.78 11.22 -13.74
C GLU A 81 10.34 9.81 -13.49
N VAL A 82 9.74 9.09 -12.51
CA VAL A 82 10.12 7.71 -12.23
C VAL A 82 9.55 6.77 -13.30
N LYS A 83 10.37 5.84 -13.76
CA LYS A 83 10.01 4.91 -14.85
C LYS A 83 9.25 3.70 -14.34
N GLU A 84 9.64 3.21 -13.18
CA GLU A 84 9.08 2.04 -12.55
C GLU A 84 7.69 2.35 -11.97
N LYS A 85 6.69 1.62 -12.42
CA LYS A 85 5.31 1.73 -11.95
C LYS A 85 5.10 0.79 -10.76
N LEU A 86 5.46 1.24 -9.58
CA LEU A 86 5.37 0.47 -8.36
C LEU A 86 4.17 0.89 -7.54
N PHE A 87 3.46 -0.07 -6.96
CA PHE A 87 2.32 0.18 -6.09
C PHE A 87 2.39 -0.65 -4.82
N SER A 88 2.24 -0.01 -3.66
CA SER A 88 2.13 -0.67 -2.38
C SER A 88 0.69 -0.53 -1.84
N PHE A 89 0.07 -1.65 -1.47
CA PHE A 89 -1.27 -1.61 -0.89
C PHE A 89 -1.25 -0.91 0.48
N PRO A 90 -2.20 0.01 0.75
CA PRO A 90 -2.51 0.47 2.10
C PRO A 90 -2.91 -0.71 2.99
N PHE A 91 -2.38 -0.77 4.21
CA PHE A 91 -2.60 -1.83 5.19
C PHE A 91 -2.26 -3.24 4.66
N THR A 92 -3.09 -3.78 3.76
CA THR A 92 -3.00 -5.16 3.27
C THR A 92 -3.68 -5.30 1.90
N ASP A 93 -3.24 -6.30 1.14
CA ASP A 93 -3.88 -6.75 -0.09
C ASP A 93 -4.87 -7.91 0.15
N HIS A 94 -5.19 -8.19 1.42
CA HIS A 94 -6.17 -9.22 1.78
C HIS A 94 -7.56 -8.86 1.24
N GLY A 95 -8.22 -9.83 0.59
CA GLY A 95 -9.55 -9.65 0.01
C GLY A 95 -9.56 -8.98 -1.37
N VAL A 96 -8.42 -8.53 -1.89
CA VAL A 96 -8.32 -8.07 -3.28
C VAL A 96 -8.41 -9.26 -4.22
N LYS A 97 -9.37 -9.22 -5.16
CA LYS A 97 -9.66 -10.31 -6.08
C LYS A 97 -8.60 -10.46 -7.17
N LYS A 98 -8.49 -11.67 -7.73
CA LYS A 98 -7.59 -11.93 -8.87
C LYS A 98 -7.89 -11.02 -10.06
N THR A 99 -9.16 -10.70 -10.33
CA THR A 99 -9.59 -9.82 -11.44
C THR A 99 -8.96 -8.43 -11.39
N PHE A 100 -8.73 -7.87 -10.20
CA PHE A 100 -7.97 -6.64 -10.04
C PHE A 100 -6.53 -6.80 -10.59
N PHE A 101 -5.84 -7.87 -10.21
CA PHE A 101 -4.45 -8.10 -10.66
C PHE A 101 -4.37 -8.41 -12.16
N ASP A 102 -5.37 -9.08 -12.73
CA ASP A 102 -5.47 -9.32 -14.16
C ASP A 102 -5.56 -8.00 -14.95
N LYS A 103 -6.28 -6.99 -14.41
CA LYS A 103 -6.33 -5.63 -14.98
C LYS A 103 -5.05 -4.83 -14.74
N VAL A 104 -4.49 -4.90 -13.53
CA VAL A 104 -3.26 -4.15 -13.17
C VAL A 104 -2.06 -4.64 -13.97
N PHE A 105 -1.96 -5.94 -14.21
CA PHE A 105 -0.88 -6.56 -14.95
C PHE A 105 -1.28 -6.97 -16.37
N ASP A 106 -2.23 -6.25 -16.96
CA ASP A 106 -2.64 -6.48 -18.36
C ASP A 106 -1.42 -6.53 -19.28
N PRO A 107 -1.27 -7.56 -20.13
CA PRO A 107 -0.06 -7.74 -20.93
C PRO A 107 0.12 -6.68 -22.01
N VAL A 108 -0.94 -5.96 -22.40
CA VAL A 108 -0.90 -4.93 -23.45
C VAL A 108 -0.71 -3.54 -22.84
N ARG A 109 -1.39 -3.26 -21.73
CA ARG A 109 -1.37 -1.95 -21.05
C ARG A 109 -1.27 -2.11 -19.54
N PRO A 110 -0.13 -2.55 -19.01
CA PRO A 110 0.03 -2.72 -17.57
C PRO A 110 -0.08 -1.38 -16.84
N LEU A 111 -0.86 -1.36 -15.77
CA LEU A 111 -0.96 -0.20 -14.87
C LEU A 111 0.23 -0.15 -13.91
N ALA A 112 0.74 -1.32 -13.49
CA ALA A 112 1.90 -1.43 -12.63
C ALA A 112 2.89 -2.50 -13.14
N ASP A 113 4.16 -2.32 -12.82
CA ASP A 113 5.22 -3.33 -13.02
C ASP A 113 5.23 -4.36 -11.90
N LEU A 114 5.13 -3.87 -10.65
CA LEU A 114 5.05 -4.67 -9.43
C LEU A 114 4.07 -4.05 -8.44
N THR A 115 3.44 -4.90 -7.64
CA THR A 115 2.68 -4.47 -6.46
C THR A 115 3.25 -5.12 -5.18
N PHE A 116 2.96 -4.50 -4.02
CA PHE A 116 3.48 -4.93 -2.74
C PHE A 116 2.33 -5.12 -1.75
N GLY A 117 2.08 -6.39 -1.38
CA GLY A 117 1.11 -6.77 -0.36
C GLY A 117 1.72 -6.79 1.05
N GLY A 118 0.99 -7.33 2.02
CA GLY A 118 1.38 -7.33 3.43
C GLY A 118 1.19 -8.69 4.13
N ALA A 119 1.29 -9.82 3.41
CA ALA A 119 1.01 -11.15 3.97
C ALA A 119 2.24 -11.91 4.49
N GLY A 120 3.37 -11.24 4.70
CA GLY A 120 4.60 -11.86 5.19
C GLY A 120 5.20 -12.85 4.19
N LEU A 121 5.66 -14.00 4.67
CA LEU A 121 6.28 -15.05 3.83
C LEU A 121 5.28 -15.92 3.06
N LYS A 122 3.97 -15.62 3.08
CA LYS A 122 3.00 -16.40 2.29
C LYS A 122 3.30 -16.29 0.81
N GLN A 123 3.15 -17.44 0.13
CA GLN A 123 3.27 -17.48 -1.33
C GLN A 123 2.01 -16.91 -1.98
N ASP A 124 2.19 -16.09 -3.00
CA ASP A 124 1.12 -15.56 -3.82
C ASP A 124 1.13 -16.22 -5.21
N SER A 125 -0.04 -16.51 -5.75
CA SER A 125 -0.20 -16.97 -7.13
C SER A 125 0.11 -15.86 -8.14
N ILE A 126 0.00 -14.60 -7.72
CA ILE A 126 0.33 -13.42 -8.53
C ILE A 126 1.82 -13.11 -8.37
N LYS A 127 2.65 -13.57 -9.30
CA LYS A 127 4.12 -13.45 -9.23
C LYS A 127 4.62 -12.01 -9.13
N LYS A 128 3.87 -11.05 -9.67
CA LYS A 128 4.20 -9.62 -9.65
C LYS A 128 3.69 -8.90 -8.38
N ASN A 129 3.00 -9.61 -7.47
CA ASN A 129 2.60 -9.09 -6.17
C ASN A 129 3.52 -9.64 -5.08
N ILE A 130 4.50 -8.84 -4.68
CA ILE A 130 5.52 -9.22 -3.70
C ILE A 130 4.98 -8.96 -2.29
N GLN A 131 5.10 -9.95 -1.40
CA GLN A 131 4.62 -9.80 -0.03
C GLN A 131 5.70 -9.22 0.87
N ARG A 132 5.35 -8.17 1.63
CA ARG A 132 6.20 -7.54 2.64
C ARG A 132 5.99 -8.19 3.99
N ILE A 133 7.06 -8.24 4.80
CA ILE A 133 6.97 -8.55 6.23
C ILE A 133 6.79 -7.21 6.96
N PRO A 134 5.65 -6.96 7.65
CA PRO A 134 5.47 -5.73 8.41
C PRO A 134 6.37 -5.74 9.64
N PHE A 135 7.07 -4.63 9.86
CA PHE A 135 7.93 -4.41 11.04
C PHE A 135 7.30 -3.41 12.03
N GLU A 136 6.09 -2.96 11.75
CA GLU A 136 5.36 -1.96 12.52
C GLU A 136 4.38 -2.61 13.51
N GLY A 137 3.97 -1.83 14.52
CA GLY A 137 2.90 -2.23 15.45
C GLY A 137 3.27 -3.30 16.47
N THR A 138 4.56 -3.57 16.68
CA THR A 138 5.04 -4.55 17.67
C THR A 138 6.20 -3.99 18.48
N SER A 139 6.37 -4.46 19.72
CA SER A 139 7.53 -4.18 20.56
C SER A 139 8.75 -5.06 20.23
N LEU A 140 8.62 -6.00 19.28
CA LEU A 140 9.70 -6.90 18.89
C LEU A 140 10.72 -6.18 18.01
N ASN A 141 12.00 -6.55 18.16
CA ASN A 141 13.03 -6.08 17.23
C ASN A 141 13.01 -6.87 15.90
N ALA A 142 13.69 -6.34 14.88
CA ALA A 142 13.69 -6.92 13.53
C ALA A 142 14.09 -8.41 13.49
N LYS A 143 15.08 -8.83 14.29
CA LYS A 143 15.52 -10.23 14.38
C LYS A 143 14.43 -11.14 14.93
N GLN A 144 13.71 -10.67 15.95
CA GLN A 144 12.59 -11.41 16.55
C GLN A 144 11.43 -11.51 15.57
N ILE A 145 11.08 -10.41 14.89
CA ILE A 145 10.02 -10.40 13.87
C ILE A 145 10.35 -11.41 12.76
N LEU A 146 11.54 -11.34 12.18
CA LEU A 146 11.95 -12.29 11.13
C LEU A 146 11.95 -13.74 11.64
N GLY A 147 12.54 -14.01 12.80
CA GLY A 147 12.57 -15.35 13.41
C GLY A 147 11.16 -15.92 13.62
N THR A 148 10.25 -15.09 14.14
CA THR A 148 8.86 -15.48 14.36
C THR A 148 8.13 -15.74 13.04
N GLU A 149 8.34 -14.90 12.02
CA GLU A 149 7.70 -15.06 10.71
C GLU A 149 8.21 -16.33 10.01
N TYR A 150 9.51 -16.63 10.05
CA TYR A 150 10.06 -17.88 9.52
C TYR A 150 9.51 -19.12 10.23
N LEU A 151 9.49 -19.09 11.57
CA LEU A 151 8.92 -20.21 12.36
C LEU A 151 7.44 -20.42 12.01
N TYR A 152 6.68 -19.34 11.97
CA TYR A 152 5.26 -19.39 11.61
C TYR A 152 5.06 -19.90 10.18
N TYR A 153 5.90 -19.48 9.23
CA TYR A 153 5.84 -19.96 7.85
C TYR A 153 6.14 -21.45 7.73
N MET A 154 7.08 -21.99 8.52
CA MET A 154 7.36 -23.44 8.53
C MET A 154 6.18 -24.28 9.04
N ILE A 155 5.38 -23.73 9.94
CA ILE A 155 4.21 -24.42 10.50
C ILE A 155 2.97 -24.30 9.59
N LYS A 156 2.80 -23.18 8.90
CA LYS A 156 1.63 -22.89 8.05
C LYS A 156 1.29 -23.96 6.99
N PRO A 157 2.24 -24.62 6.32
CA PRO A 157 1.95 -25.65 5.33
C PRO A 157 1.16 -26.83 5.89
N ILE A 158 1.39 -27.19 7.17
CA ILE A 158 0.67 -28.29 7.86
C ILE A 158 -0.85 -28.03 7.86
N PHE A 159 -1.23 -26.73 7.90
CA PHE A 159 -2.63 -26.29 7.92
C PHE A 159 -3.10 -25.75 6.56
N GLY A 160 -2.32 -25.88 5.49
CA GLY A 160 -2.64 -25.33 4.17
C GLY A 160 -2.75 -23.80 4.14
N LYS A 161 -2.09 -23.09 5.08
CA LYS A 161 -2.18 -21.62 5.25
C LYS A 161 -0.97 -20.86 4.73
N ASN A 162 -0.09 -21.51 3.98
CA ASN A 162 1.13 -20.89 3.38
C ASN A 162 0.89 -20.21 2.05
N MET A 163 -0.31 -20.34 1.47
CA MET A 163 -0.70 -19.72 0.21
C MET A 163 -1.73 -18.60 0.43
N ILE A 164 -1.64 -17.55 -0.35
CA ILE A 164 -2.69 -16.52 -0.42
C ILE A 164 -3.79 -17.05 -1.34
N ARG A 165 -5.03 -17.02 -0.85
CA ARG A 165 -6.23 -17.33 -1.64
C ARG A 165 -6.86 -16.01 -2.11
N ARG A 166 -7.09 -15.92 -3.42
CA ARG A 166 -7.66 -14.73 -4.07
C ARG A 166 -9.03 -15.06 -4.64
#